data_5761661021d37a836e5c52a686e407b8
#
_entry.id   5761661021d37a836e5c52a686e407b8
#
_cell.length_a   1.000
_cell.length_b   1.000
_cell.length_c   1.000
_cell.angle_alpha   90.00
_cell.angle_beta   90.00
_cell.angle_gamma   90.00
#
_symmetry.space_group_name_H-M   'P 1'
#
loop_
_entity.id
_entity.type
_entity.pdbx_description
1 polymer ?
#
loop_
_entity_poly.entity_id
_entity_poly.type
_entity_poly.pdbx_seq_one_letter_code
_entity_poly.pdbx_strand_id
1 'polypeptide(L)'
;MRRPMSSLDRSGMERIYPYYGAASLMDYVDNYIFDGIYGLLGEDGTVMDDNGYPTMQYVWGKFWVNNHAHIFQGKNGYSTEMVYLILKNTVVRNAVTGAVQLKINQENLRKLPVTVPCDNDLAQLNAVIDRMFLSIRENRTEIDHLSNLKDILLVKMSD
;
A
#
# COMPACT_ATOMS: atom_id res chain seq x y z
N MET A 1 13.11 -0.91 -8.05
CA MET A 1 13.59 0.41 -7.57
C MET A 1 12.45 1.41 -7.74
N ARG A 2 12.08 2.16 -6.68
CA ARG A 2 11.03 3.21 -6.76
C ARG A 2 11.47 4.31 -7.73
N ARG A 3 10.55 4.84 -8.53
CA ARG A 3 10.87 5.89 -9.52
C ARG A 3 9.80 6.98 -9.47
N PRO A 4 10.15 8.23 -9.12
CA PRO A 4 9.22 9.35 -9.22
C PRO A 4 8.97 9.70 -10.69
N MET A 5 7.76 10.14 -10.98
CA MET A 5 7.38 10.79 -12.23
C MET A 5 6.70 12.11 -11.90
N SER A 6 7.02 13.16 -12.62
CA SER A 6 6.35 14.44 -12.46
C SER A 6 4.90 14.37 -12.94
N SER A 7 4.07 15.31 -12.53
CA SER A 7 2.69 15.41 -13.04
C SER A 7 2.66 15.64 -14.57
N LEU A 8 3.66 16.36 -15.09
CA LEU A 8 3.79 16.60 -16.52
C LEU A 8 4.11 15.31 -17.28
N ASP A 9 5.01 14.47 -16.76
CA ASP A 9 5.34 13.17 -17.38
C ASP A 9 4.11 12.26 -17.44
N ARG A 10 3.24 12.29 -16.42
CA ARG A 10 2.03 11.46 -16.35
C ARG A 10 0.86 12.00 -17.18
N SER A 11 0.82 13.30 -17.46
CA SER A 11 -0.34 13.94 -18.12
C SER A 11 -0.64 13.43 -19.53
N GLY A 12 0.36 12.84 -20.20
CA GLY A 12 0.23 12.26 -21.55
C GLY A 12 0.11 10.74 -21.60
N MET A 13 0.09 10.07 -20.44
CA MET A 13 0.07 8.62 -20.35
C MET A 13 -1.37 8.06 -20.37
N GLU A 14 -1.53 6.85 -20.91
CA GLU A 14 -2.77 6.10 -20.74
C GLU A 14 -2.95 5.71 -19.27
N ARG A 15 -4.19 5.76 -18.79
CA ARG A 15 -4.54 5.51 -17.38
C ARG A 15 -4.80 4.02 -17.14
N ILE A 16 -3.76 3.18 -17.17
CA ILE A 16 -3.86 1.72 -17.10
C ILE A 16 -3.51 1.21 -15.68
N TYR A 17 -2.33 1.59 -15.16
CA TYR A 17 -1.82 1.07 -13.92
C TYR A 17 -1.81 2.13 -12.82
N PRO A 18 -2.19 1.77 -11.57
CA PRO A 18 -2.21 2.73 -10.47
C PRO A 18 -0.80 3.23 -10.13
N TYR A 19 -0.69 4.53 -9.89
CA TYR A 19 0.51 5.24 -9.45
C TYR A 19 0.32 5.71 -8.01
N TYR A 20 1.07 5.10 -7.09
CA TYR A 20 0.96 5.35 -5.65
C TYR A 20 1.99 6.37 -5.16
N GLY A 21 1.52 7.22 -4.23
CA GLY A 21 2.33 8.13 -3.43
C GLY A 21 2.55 7.63 -2.01
N ALA A 22 2.94 8.55 -1.11
CA ALA A 22 3.18 8.27 0.30
C ALA A 22 1.93 7.75 1.03
N ALA A 23 0.77 8.36 0.78
CA ALA A 23 -0.44 8.12 1.57
C ALA A 23 -1.61 7.55 0.77
N SER A 24 -1.60 7.66 -0.57
CA SER A 24 -2.74 7.30 -1.41
C SER A 24 -2.36 7.02 -2.85
N LEU A 25 -3.32 6.47 -3.59
CA LEU A 25 -3.33 6.47 -5.05
C LEU A 25 -3.35 7.94 -5.53
N MET A 26 -2.35 8.30 -6.34
CA MET A 26 -2.19 9.68 -6.85
C MET A 26 -2.71 9.83 -8.28
N ASP A 27 -2.51 8.80 -9.11
CA ASP A 27 -2.78 8.84 -10.54
C ASP A 27 -2.80 7.44 -11.15
N TYR A 28 -2.92 7.38 -12.48
CA TYR A 28 -2.70 6.18 -13.28
C TYR A 28 -1.68 6.48 -14.37
N VAL A 29 -0.93 5.44 -14.78
CA VAL A 29 0.15 5.50 -15.79
C VAL A 29 0.05 4.34 -16.77
N ASP A 30 0.75 4.41 -17.89
CA ASP A 30 0.72 3.41 -18.97
C ASP A 30 1.64 2.21 -18.73
N ASN A 31 2.47 2.25 -17.70
CA ASN A 31 3.42 1.19 -17.38
C ASN A 31 3.48 0.91 -15.86
N TYR A 32 4.15 -0.17 -15.46
CA TYR A 32 4.29 -0.58 -14.08
C TYR A 32 5.75 -0.98 -13.77
N ILE A 33 6.14 -0.92 -12.50
CA ILE A 33 7.47 -1.35 -12.03
C ILE A 33 7.40 -2.44 -10.97
N PHE A 34 6.20 -2.73 -10.46
CA PHE A 34 5.93 -3.81 -9.52
C PHE A 34 4.76 -4.65 -9.99
N ASP A 35 4.82 -5.95 -9.73
CA ASP A 35 3.72 -6.91 -9.94
C ASP A 35 3.71 -7.89 -8.76
N GLY A 36 2.57 -8.04 -8.09
CA GLY A 36 2.40 -8.89 -6.91
C GLY A 36 1.73 -8.17 -5.75
N ILE A 37 1.91 -8.70 -4.53
CA ILE A 37 1.32 -8.17 -3.29
C ILE A 37 2.41 -7.45 -2.49
N TYR A 38 2.12 -6.21 -2.09
CA TYR A 38 3.06 -5.36 -1.36
C TYR A 38 2.34 -4.51 -0.30
N GLY A 39 3.07 -4.15 0.74
CA GLY A 39 2.71 -3.05 1.61
C GLY A 39 3.50 -1.79 1.26
N LEU A 40 2.83 -0.63 1.32
CA LEU A 40 3.47 0.67 1.20
C LEU A 40 3.34 1.40 2.52
N LEU A 41 4.41 2.03 2.99
CA LEU A 41 4.44 2.86 4.21
C LEU A 41 4.96 4.24 3.83
N GLY A 42 4.25 5.29 4.20
CA GLY A 42 4.63 6.68 3.90
C GLY A 42 6.03 7.01 4.42
N GLU A 43 6.90 7.51 3.52
CA GLU A 43 8.27 7.90 3.85
C GLU A 43 8.34 9.37 4.27
N ASP A 44 7.54 10.25 3.67
CA ASP A 44 7.48 11.67 3.98
C ASP A 44 6.05 12.25 3.81
N GLY A 45 5.81 13.42 4.41
CA GLY A 45 4.51 14.07 4.47
C GLY A 45 3.62 13.47 5.56
N THR A 46 2.44 12.95 5.20
CA THR A 46 1.53 12.28 6.13
C THR A 46 2.01 10.85 6.40
N VAL A 47 2.96 10.68 7.32
CA VAL A 47 3.60 9.39 7.61
C VAL A 47 2.92 8.62 8.75
N MET A 48 2.10 9.29 9.57
CA MET A 48 1.36 8.69 10.68
C MET A 48 0.07 9.47 10.96
N ASP A 49 -0.86 8.83 11.67
CA ASP A 49 -2.05 9.47 12.23
C ASP A 49 -1.78 10.15 13.59
N ASP A 50 -2.80 10.77 14.19
CA ASP A 50 -2.71 11.48 15.47
C ASP A 50 -2.36 10.54 16.64
N ASN A 51 -2.68 9.26 16.53
CA ASN A 51 -2.36 8.23 17.52
C ASN A 51 -0.91 7.71 17.36
N GLY A 52 -0.25 8.05 16.26
CA GLY A 52 1.11 7.64 15.94
C GLY A 52 1.22 6.33 15.18
N TYR A 53 0.14 5.83 14.61
CA TYR A 53 0.16 4.67 13.73
C TYR A 53 0.54 5.10 12.29
N PRO A 54 1.28 4.24 11.54
CA PRO A 54 1.78 4.62 10.24
C PRO A 54 0.69 4.76 9.18
N THR A 55 0.87 5.71 8.28
CA THR A 55 0.09 5.79 7.04
C THR A 55 0.55 4.68 6.10
N MET A 56 -0.35 3.74 5.81
CA MET A 56 -0.02 2.55 5.02
C MET A 56 -1.07 2.24 3.98
N GLN A 57 -0.60 1.63 2.88
CA GLN A 57 -1.45 1.12 1.80
C GLN A 57 -1.12 -0.36 1.57
N TYR A 58 -2.15 -1.18 1.38
CA TYR A 58 -2.03 -2.55 0.92
C TYR A 58 -2.36 -2.57 -0.58
N VAL A 59 -1.41 -3.01 -1.40
CA VAL A 59 -1.51 -2.93 -2.86
C VAL A 59 -1.19 -4.28 -3.50
N TRP A 60 -1.81 -4.57 -4.64
CA TRP A 60 -1.60 -5.81 -5.38
C TRP A 60 -1.78 -5.63 -6.89
N GLY A 61 -1.29 -6.64 -7.64
CA GLY A 61 -1.26 -6.59 -9.10
C GLY A 61 -0.15 -5.71 -9.63
N LYS A 62 -0.37 -5.13 -10.80
CA LYS A 62 0.60 -4.27 -11.49
C LYS A 62 0.42 -2.82 -11.08
N PHE A 63 1.48 -2.18 -10.62
CA PHE A 63 1.43 -0.79 -10.17
C PHE A 63 2.79 -0.08 -10.27
N TRP A 64 2.73 1.23 -10.13
CA TRP A 64 3.89 2.09 -9.98
C TRP A 64 3.87 2.78 -8.62
N VAL A 65 5.03 2.99 -8.01
CA VAL A 65 5.17 3.75 -6.77
C VAL A 65 6.30 4.78 -6.89
N ASN A 66 6.05 5.98 -6.37
CA ASN A 66 7.06 7.03 -6.30
C ASN A 66 8.08 6.78 -5.17
N ASN A 67 8.97 7.73 -4.94
CA ASN A 67 10.01 7.64 -3.90
C ASN A 67 9.54 8.08 -2.50
N HIS A 68 8.27 8.48 -2.32
CA HIS A 68 7.72 8.97 -1.06
C HIS A 68 7.06 7.87 -0.21
N ALA A 69 7.15 6.61 -0.62
CA ALA A 69 6.70 5.47 0.15
C ALA A 69 7.78 4.37 0.24
N HIS A 70 7.99 3.82 1.42
CA HIS A 70 8.70 2.56 1.58
C HIS A 70 7.83 1.43 1.02
N ILE A 71 8.47 0.48 0.34
CA ILE A 71 7.80 -0.72 -0.18
C ILE A 71 8.36 -1.95 0.52
N PHE A 72 7.49 -2.87 0.91
CA PHE A 72 7.90 -4.09 1.58
C PHE A 72 7.04 -5.30 1.18
N GLN A 73 7.61 -6.47 1.41
CA GLN A 73 6.95 -7.78 1.31
C GLN A 73 7.30 -8.63 2.52
N GLY A 74 6.55 -9.70 2.72
CA GLY A 74 6.85 -10.72 3.71
C GLY A 74 8.14 -11.47 3.42
N LYS A 75 8.77 -12.00 4.48
CA LYS A 75 10.01 -12.77 4.44
C LYS A 75 10.11 -13.67 5.67
N ASN A 76 10.92 -14.73 5.58
CA ASN A 76 11.23 -15.63 6.70
C ASN A 76 9.98 -16.24 7.37
N GLY A 77 9.03 -16.71 6.55
CA GLY A 77 7.79 -17.34 7.03
C GLY A 77 6.66 -16.36 7.32
N TYR A 78 6.89 -15.05 7.29
CA TYR A 78 5.83 -14.05 7.41
C TYR A 78 5.26 -13.72 6.04
N SER A 79 3.93 -13.78 5.87
CA SER A 79 3.27 -13.29 4.66
C SER A 79 3.33 -11.75 4.58
N THR A 80 3.12 -11.19 3.40
CA THR A 80 3.07 -9.73 3.22
C THR A 80 1.93 -9.12 4.03
N GLU A 81 0.82 -9.80 4.09
CA GLU A 81 -0.38 -9.43 4.84
C GLU A 81 -0.11 -9.41 6.36
N MET A 82 0.59 -10.42 6.87
CA MET A 82 1.01 -10.46 8.28
C MET A 82 1.92 -9.28 8.60
N VAL A 83 2.96 -9.03 7.79
CA VAL A 83 3.88 -7.88 7.99
C VAL A 83 3.11 -6.57 7.91
N TYR A 84 2.16 -6.45 6.97
CA TYR A 84 1.30 -5.29 6.86
C TYR A 84 0.50 -5.04 8.15
N LEU A 85 -0.12 -6.07 8.73
CA LEU A 85 -0.89 -5.95 9.97
C LEU A 85 0.01 -5.64 11.17
N ILE A 86 1.18 -6.26 11.29
CA ILE A 86 2.16 -5.98 12.35
C ILE A 86 2.55 -4.49 12.30
N LEU A 87 2.97 -4.00 11.15
CA LEU A 87 3.38 -2.60 10.99
C LEU A 87 2.21 -1.64 11.22
N LYS A 88 1.01 -1.95 10.70
CA LYS A 88 -0.18 -1.12 10.86
C LYS A 88 -0.58 -0.94 12.34
N ASN A 89 -0.28 -1.91 13.18
CA ASN A 89 -0.55 -1.86 14.62
C ASN A 89 0.69 -1.47 15.46
N THR A 90 1.75 -0.97 14.83
CA THR A 90 2.97 -0.51 15.49
C THR A 90 3.01 1.01 15.57
N VAL A 91 3.15 1.57 16.77
CA VAL A 91 3.32 3.02 16.93
C VAL A 91 4.70 3.44 16.40
N VAL A 92 4.71 4.32 15.39
CA VAL A 92 5.92 4.77 14.69
C VAL A 92 6.40 6.15 15.12
N ARG A 93 5.73 6.80 16.06
CA ARG A 93 6.02 8.17 16.51
C ARG A 93 7.51 8.42 16.81
N ASN A 94 8.17 7.47 17.47
CA ASN A 94 9.60 7.58 17.82
C ASN A 94 10.54 7.38 16.61
N ALA A 95 10.04 6.89 15.49
CA ALA A 95 10.81 6.75 14.26
C ALA A 95 10.64 7.94 13.32
N VAL A 96 9.68 8.83 13.63
CA VAL A 96 9.39 10.03 12.84
C VAL A 96 10.39 11.13 13.17
N THR A 97 10.90 11.79 12.15
CA THR A 97 11.79 12.95 12.23
C THR A 97 11.21 14.10 11.39
N GLY A 98 11.76 15.30 11.59
CA GLY A 98 11.32 16.52 10.88
C GLY A 98 10.24 17.29 11.66
N ALA A 99 10.38 18.61 11.71
CA ALA A 99 9.45 19.49 12.42
C ALA A 99 8.37 20.08 11.49
N VAL A 100 8.71 20.33 10.22
CA VAL A 100 7.80 20.91 9.23
C VAL A 100 7.25 19.86 8.29
N GLN A 101 8.13 18.98 7.81
CA GLN A 101 7.74 17.82 7.01
C GLN A 101 8.16 16.55 7.75
N LEU A 102 7.17 15.80 8.20
CA LEU A 102 7.41 14.55 8.90
C LEU A 102 8.01 13.52 7.95
N LYS A 103 8.97 12.74 8.46
CA LYS A 103 9.67 11.73 7.69
C LYS A 103 10.02 10.50 8.51
N ILE A 104 9.85 9.32 7.92
CA ILE A 104 10.36 8.06 8.43
C ILE A 104 11.40 7.55 7.44
N ASN A 105 12.68 7.59 7.81
CA ASN A 105 13.74 7.02 6.98
C ASN A 105 13.89 5.51 7.21
N GLN A 106 14.59 4.81 6.31
CA GLN A 106 14.79 3.37 6.40
C GLN A 106 15.53 2.94 7.67
N GLU A 107 16.48 3.74 8.14
CA GLU A 107 17.27 3.43 9.34
C GLU A 107 16.38 3.41 10.58
N ASN A 108 15.55 4.44 10.75
CA ASN A 108 14.61 4.53 11.85
C ASN A 108 13.54 3.44 11.79
N LEU A 109 13.01 3.16 10.57
CA LEU A 109 12.05 2.10 10.36
C LEU A 109 12.60 0.72 10.76
N ARG A 110 13.86 0.42 10.45
CA ARG A 110 14.51 -0.85 10.79
C ARG A 110 14.77 -1.04 12.29
N LYS A 111 14.81 0.05 13.05
CA LYS A 111 15.02 0.02 14.51
C LYS A 111 13.71 -0.05 15.30
N LEU A 112 12.56 0.01 14.62
CA LEU A 112 11.26 -0.07 15.29
C LEU A 112 11.08 -1.41 15.98
N PRO A 113 10.78 -1.43 17.28
CA PRO A 113 10.36 -2.64 17.95
C PRO A 113 8.96 -3.03 17.46
N VAL A 114 8.79 -4.25 17.03
CA VAL A 114 7.51 -4.80 16.57
C VAL A 114 7.15 -6.02 17.41
N THR A 115 5.87 -6.19 17.70
CA THR A 115 5.36 -7.42 18.31
C THR A 115 5.06 -8.42 17.21
N VAL A 116 5.63 -9.59 17.29
CA VAL A 116 5.45 -10.67 16.32
C VAL A 116 4.81 -11.89 17.00
N PRO A 117 4.05 -12.72 16.27
CA PRO A 117 3.57 -14.00 16.76
C PRO A 117 4.72 -14.92 17.14
N CYS A 118 4.48 -15.88 18.03
CA CYS A 118 5.44 -16.95 18.28
C CYS A 118 5.55 -17.88 17.08
N ASP A 119 6.69 -18.52 16.89
CA ASP A 119 6.97 -19.36 15.71
C ASP A 119 5.98 -20.54 15.56
N ASN A 120 5.49 -21.08 16.67
CA ASN A 120 4.52 -22.19 16.65
C ASN A 120 3.18 -21.82 16.02
N ASP A 121 2.76 -20.57 16.12
CA ASP A 121 1.46 -20.10 15.64
C ASP A 121 1.55 -19.41 14.28
N LEU A 122 2.77 -19.12 13.80
CA LEU A 122 3.00 -18.29 12.63
C LEU A 122 2.34 -18.85 11.37
N ALA A 123 2.48 -20.14 11.11
CA ALA A 123 1.92 -20.78 9.92
C ALA A 123 0.39 -20.75 9.93
N GLN A 124 -0.23 -21.00 11.09
CA GLN A 124 -1.69 -20.99 11.23
C GLN A 124 -2.24 -19.56 11.10
N LEU A 125 -1.59 -18.58 11.70
CA LEU A 125 -1.97 -17.18 11.61
C LEU A 125 -1.84 -16.65 10.18
N ASN A 126 -0.72 -16.94 9.47
CA ASN A 126 -0.58 -16.62 8.06
C ASN A 126 -1.76 -17.17 7.26
N ALA A 127 -2.09 -18.48 7.43
CA ALA A 127 -3.16 -19.11 6.65
C ALA A 127 -4.54 -18.44 6.88
N VAL A 128 -4.81 -17.97 8.07
CA VAL A 128 -6.06 -17.24 8.39
C VAL A 128 -6.04 -15.85 7.76
N ILE A 129 -4.96 -15.10 7.99
CA ILE A 129 -4.80 -13.74 7.48
C ILE A 129 -4.83 -13.70 5.95
N ASP A 130 -4.09 -14.60 5.30
CA ASP A 130 -4.01 -14.68 3.84
C ASP A 130 -5.38 -14.94 3.20
N ARG A 131 -6.23 -15.78 3.83
CA ARG A 131 -7.62 -16.00 3.38
C ARG A 131 -8.47 -14.73 3.53
N MET A 132 -8.36 -14.02 4.66
CA MET A 132 -9.08 -12.77 4.86
C MET A 132 -8.68 -11.73 3.81
N PHE A 133 -7.40 -11.58 3.54
CA PHE A 133 -6.91 -10.64 2.53
C PHE A 133 -7.23 -11.10 1.10
N LEU A 134 -7.29 -12.40 0.83
CA LEU A 134 -7.80 -12.90 -0.44
C LEU A 134 -9.24 -12.44 -0.65
N SER A 135 -10.11 -12.63 0.34
CA SER A 135 -11.50 -12.16 0.25
C SER A 135 -11.61 -10.63 0.09
N ILE A 136 -10.73 -9.86 0.71
CA ILE A 136 -10.65 -8.40 0.51
C ILE A 136 -10.33 -8.07 -0.96
N ARG A 137 -9.35 -8.77 -1.56
CA ARG A 137 -8.97 -8.57 -2.98
C ARG A 137 -10.11 -8.95 -3.92
N GLU A 138 -10.76 -10.10 -3.69
CA GLU A 138 -11.89 -10.57 -4.49
C GLU A 138 -13.07 -9.61 -4.43
N ASN A 139 -13.47 -9.19 -3.23
CA ASN A 139 -14.54 -8.22 -3.03
C ASN A 139 -14.22 -6.87 -3.70
N ARG A 140 -12.96 -6.43 -3.65
CA ARG A 140 -12.57 -5.19 -4.31
C ARG A 140 -12.68 -5.29 -5.83
N THR A 141 -12.25 -6.41 -6.40
CA THR A 141 -12.38 -6.67 -7.83
C THR A 141 -13.86 -6.70 -8.25
N GLU A 142 -14.73 -7.32 -7.45
CA GLU A 142 -16.17 -7.33 -7.70
C GLU A 142 -16.77 -5.92 -7.65
N ILE A 143 -16.42 -5.11 -6.65
CA ILE A 143 -16.85 -3.71 -6.54
C ILE A 143 -16.43 -2.91 -7.76
N ASP A 144 -15.21 -3.08 -8.24
CA ASP A 144 -14.71 -2.38 -9.43
C ASP A 144 -15.48 -2.80 -10.70
N HIS A 145 -15.77 -4.11 -10.86
CA HIS A 145 -16.60 -4.61 -11.98
C HIS A 145 -18.03 -4.07 -11.92
N LEU A 146 -18.68 -4.09 -10.75
CA LEU A 146 -20.03 -3.58 -10.56
C LEU A 146 -20.10 -2.06 -10.79
N SER A 147 -19.09 -1.32 -10.37
CA SER A 147 -18.98 0.11 -10.60
C SER A 147 -18.87 0.42 -12.10
N ASN A 148 -18.03 -0.30 -12.84
CA ASN A 148 -17.90 -0.16 -14.29
C ASN A 148 -19.23 -0.50 -15.01
N LEU A 149 -19.89 -1.59 -14.59
CA LEU A 149 -21.17 -1.97 -15.17
C LEU A 149 -22.25 -0.89 -14.96
N LYS A 150 -22.31 -0.35 -13.72
CA LYS A 150 -23.22 0.76 -13.39
C LYS A 150 -22.97 1.96 -14.30
N ASP A 151 -21.70 2.34 -14.51
CA ASP A 151 -21.35 3.51 -15.32
C ASP A 151 -21.74 3.29 -16.82
N ILE A 152 -21.53 2.08 -17.34
CA ILE A 152 -21.99 1.71 -18.70
C ILE A 152 -23.53 1.81 -18.83
N LEU A 153 -24.26 1.33 -17.82
CA LEU A 153 -25.74 1.37 -17.83
C LEU A 153 -26.25 2.82 -17.76
N LEU A 154 -25.64 3.67 -16.93
CA LEU A 154 -26.02 5.08 -16.80
C LEU A 154 -25.82 5.82 -18.13
N VAL A 155 -24.74 5.58 -18.84
CA VAL A 155 -24.53 6.16 -20.19
C VAL A 155 -25.66 5.74 -21.15
N LYS A 156 -25.98 4.43 -21.19
CA LYS A 156 -27.04 3.91 -22.07
C LYS A 156 -28.46 4.39 -21.73
N MET A 157 -28.69 4.84 -20.49
CA MET A 157 -29.99 5.40 -20.08
C MET A 157 -30.11 6.89 -20.35
N SER A 158 -29.00 7.55 -20.73
CA SER A 158 -28.95 8.99 -21.01
C SER A 158 -29.04 9.30 -22.50
N ASP A 159 -28.91 8.27 -23.35
CA ASP A 159 -29.11 8.32 -24.81
C ASP A 159 -30.59 8.01 -25.16
#